data_ddefb4f6633287dba701e1cc2b45d6b6
#
_entry.id   ddefb4f6633287dba701e1cc2b45d6b6
#
_cell.length_a   1.000
_cell.length_b   1.000
_cell.length_c   1.000
_cell.angle_alpha   90.00
_cell.angle_beta   90.00
_cell.angle_gamma   90.00
#
_symmetry.space_group_name_H-M   'P 1'
#
loop_
_entity.id
_entity.type
_entity.pdbx_description
1 polymer ?
#
loop_
_entity_poly.entity_id
_entity_poly.type
_entity_poly.pdbx_seq_one_letter_code
_entity_poly.pdbx_strand_id
1 'polypeptide(L)'
;RKKVDAPSGTALRIGEVVAKAMGRDLGKDGVFARKGNTGARKAKTIGFATIRGGDIVGDHTALFAGSGERIEISHKAADRSTFARGAIRAAKFLVEKAPGFYEMTDVLGLDKINQ
;
A
#
# COMPACT_ATOMS: atom_id res chain seq x y z
N ARG A 1 -2.77 15.88 12.95
CA ARG A 1 -3.33 16.00 11.60
C ARG A 1 -4.67 15.30 11.51
N LYS A 2 -5.70 15.99 10.99
CA LYS A 2 -7.07 15.46 10.91
C LYS A 2 -7.21 14.56 9.67
N LYS A 3 -6.78 13.29 9.74
CA LYS A 3 -7.12 12.26 8.76
C LYS A 3 -8.34 11.49 9.25
N VAL A 4 -9.28 11.20 8.36
CA VAL A 4 -10.55 10.55 8.69
C VAL A 4 -10.62 9.10 8.21
N ASP A 5 -9.74 8.72 7.29
CA ASP A 5 -9.66 7.38 6.71
C ASP A 5 -8.80 6.42 7.57
N ALA A 6 -9.27 5.19 7.73
CA ALA A 6 -8.54 4.11 8.39
C ALA A 6 -9.02 2.75 7.86
N PRO A 7 -8.15 1.98 7.18
CA PRO A 7 -6.80 2.32 6.76
C PRO A 7 -6.76 3.40 5.68
N SER A 8 -5.56 3.94 5.40
CA SER A 8 -5.38 4.91 4.31
C SER A 8 -5.51 4.24 2.94
N GLY A 9 -5.85 5.03 1.90
CA GLY A 9 -5.90 4.52 0.52
C GLY A 9 -4.61 3.84 0.08
N THR A 10 -3.44 4.37 0.47
CA THR A 10 -2.14 3.73 0.20
C THR A 10 -2.02 2.37 0.87
N ALA A 11 -2.45 2.24 2.13
CA ALA A 11 -2.41 0.96 2.84
C ALA A 11 -3.34 -0.06 2.17
N LEU A 12 -4.54 0.35 1.75
CA LEU A 12 -5.46 -0.50 0.99
C LEU A 12 -4.84 -0.97 -0.32
N ARG A 13 -4.22 -0.07 -1.10
CA ARG A 13 -3.57 -0.43 -2.36
C ARG A 13 -2.41 -1.40 -2.16
N ILE A 14 -1.60 -1.23 -1.11
CA ILE A 14 -0.55 -2.21 -0.75
C ILE A 14 -1.20 -3.57 -0.45
N GLY A 15 -2.26 -3.59 0.33
CA GLY A 15 -2.98 -4.83 0.65
C GLY A 15 -3.56 -5.53 -0.57
N GLU A 16 -4.12 -4.80 -1.53
CA GLU A 16 -4.62 -5.33 -2.80
C GLU A 16 -3.50 -5.98 -3.63
N VAL A 17 -2.36 -5.28 -3.77
CA VAL A 17 -1.19 -5.81 -4.50
C VAL A 17 -0.67 -7.09 -3.85
N VAL A 18 -0.54 -7.10 -2.52
CA VAL A 18 -0.11 -8.28 -1.76
C VAL A 18 -1.12 -9.43 -1.92
N ALA A 19 -2.42 -9.14 -1.80
CA ALA A 19 -3.47 -10.13 -1.96
C ALA A 19 -3.41 -10.77 -3.36
N LYS A 20 -3.32 -9.94 -4.40
CA LYS A 20 -3.19 -10.40 -5.79
C LYS A 20 -1.96 -11.29 -5.98
N ALA A 21 -0.80 -10.86 -5.51
CA ALA A 21 0.45 -11.62 -5.63
C ALA A 21 0.41 -12.97 -4.90
N MET A 22 -0.37 -13.07 -3.83
CA MET A 22 -0.55 -14.29 -3.03
C MET A 22 -1.76 -15.13 -3.44
N GLY A 23 -2.46 -14.79 -4.51
CA GLY A 23 -3.69 -15.47 -4.94
C GLY A 23 -4.81 -15.40 -3.89
N ARG A 24 -4.94 -14.26 -3.19
CA ARG A 24 -5.93 -14.02 -2.13
C ARG A 24 -6.92 -12.93 -2.52
N ASP A 25 -8.05 -12.91 -1.83
CA ASP A 25 -9.08 -11.88 -1.98
C ASP A 25 -9.07 -10.98 -0.75
N LEU A 26 -8.72 -9.71 -0.92
CA LEU A 26 -8.65 -8.77 0.20
C LEU A 26 -10.01 -8.55 0.88
N GLY A 27 -11.10 -8.65 0.14
CA GLY A 27 -12.45 -8.54 0.69
C GLY A 27 -12.80 -9.67 1.65
N LYS A 28 -12.26 -10.87 1.43
CA LYS A 28 -12.48 -12.05 2.27
C LYS A 28 -11.40 -12.24 3.33
N ASP A 29 -10.14 -11.98 2.98
CA ASP A 29 -8.97 -12.27 3.79
C ASP A 29 -8.47 -11.04 4.58
N GLY A 30 -9.02 -9.85 4.32
CA GLY A 30 -8.65 -8.62 4.99
C GLY A 30 -9.18 -8.54 6.43
N VAL A 31 -8.31 -8.14 7.37
CA VAL A 31 -8.68 -7.88 8.77
C VAL A 31 -8.26 -6.46 9.11
N PHE A 32 -9.24 -5.57 9.22
CA PHE A 32 -9.03 -4.12 9.34
C PHE A 32 -9.03 -3.61 10.78
N ALA A 33 -9.48 -4.41 11.72
CA ALA A 33 -9.47 -4.08 13.15
C ALA A 33 -9.35 -5.35 14.00
N ARG A 34 -8.67 -5.22 15.14
CA ARG A 34 -8.61 -6.24 16.19
C ARG A 34 -8.75 -5.58 17.54
N LYS A 35 -9.62 -6.13 18.38
CA LYS A 35 -9.84 -5.65 19.76
C LYS A 35 -10.18 -6.83 20.67
N GLY A 36 -9.58 -6.84 21.85
CA GLY A 36 -9.84 -7.89 22.85
C GLY A 36 -9.27 -9.26 22.46
N ASN A 37 -9.89 -10.31 22.95
CA ASN A 37 -9.51 -11.68 22.60
C ASN A 37 -10.16 -12.08 21.26
N THR A 38 -9.36 -12.14 20.21
CA THR A 38 -9.82 -12.44 18.83
C THR A 38 -9.56 -13.89 18.44
N GLY A 39 -9.07 -14.72 19.37
CA GLY A 39 -8.67 -16.10 19.09
C GLY A 39 -7.42 -16.19 18.21
N ALA A 40 -7.10 -17.40 17.78
CA ALA A 40 -5.95 -17.66 16.91
C ALA A 40 -6.10 -16.96 15.54
N ARG A 41 -4.98 -16.45 15.04
CA ARG A 41 -4.95 -15.84 13.69
C ARG A 41 -5.31 -16.89 12.63
N LYS A 42 -6.30 -16.61 11.81
CA LYS A 42 -6.63 -17.46 10.65
C LYS A 42 -5.47 -17.43 9.64
N ALA A 43 -5.13 -18.57 9.06
CA ALA A 43 -4.23 -18.63 7.91
C ALA A 43 -4.76 -17.76 6.76
N LYS A 44 -3.92 -17.26 5.90
CA LYS A 44 -4.26 -16.40 4.75
C LYS A 44 -4.72 -14.97 5.09
N THR A 45 -4.95 -14.58 6.35
CA THR A 45 -5.37 -13.22 6.65
C THR A 45 -4.29 -12.18 6.34
N ILE A 46 -4.73 -11.05 5.76
CA ILE A 46 -3.94 -9.84 5.59
C ILE A 46 -4.43 -8.84 6.62
N GLY A 47 -3.60 -8.55 7.63
CA GLY A 47 -3.97 -7.65 8.71
C GLY A 47 -3.57 -6.21 8.44
N PHE A 48 -4.43 -5.28 8.84
CA PHE A 48 -4.15 -3.87 8.83
C PHE A 48 -4.05 -3.35 10.26
N ALA A 49 -3.07 -2.49 10.52
CA ALA A 49 -2.96 -1.71 11.73
C ALA A 49 -2.82 -0.23 11.33
N THR A 50 -3.66 0.62 11.91
CA THR A 50 -3.67 2.03 11.58
C THR A 50 -3.28 2.84 12.81
N ILE A 51 -2.22 3.64 12.67
CA ILE A 51 -1.76 4.57 13.68
C ILE A 51 -2.02 5.99 13.17
N ARG A 52 -2.52 6.85 14.05
CA ARG A 52 -2.71 8.29 13.79
C ARG A 52 -2.06 9.05 14.92
N GLY A 53 -1.13 9.96 14.60
CA GLY A 53 -0.43 10.76 15.63
C GLY A 53 0.39 11.88 15.02
N GLY A 54 0.64 12.91 15.79
CA GLY A 54 1.50 14.02 15.42
C GLY A 54 1.20 14.65 14.07
N ASP A 55 2.26 15.02 13.37
CA ASP A 55 2.26 15.62 12.03
C ASP A 55 2.72 14.66 10.93
N ILE A 56 2.77 13.35 11.22
CA ILE A 56 3.19 12.32 10.27
C ILE A 56 2.45 12.50 8.94
N VAL A 57 3.20 12.69 7.87
CA VAL A 57 2.69 12.93 6.52
C VAL A 57 2.18 11.63 5.92
N GLY A 58 2.99 10.59 5.96
CA GLY A 58 2.62 9.27 5.48
C GLY A 58 3.71 8.25 5.74
N ASP A 59 3.47 7.37 6.71
CA ASP A 59 4.30 6.21 7.00
C ASP A 59 3.51 4.96 6.67
N HIS A 60 4.08 4.08 5.86
CA HIS A 60 3.48 2.81 5.47
C HIS A 60 4.53 1.71 5.54
N THR A 61 4.15 0.58 6.15
CA THR A 61 5.00 -0.61 6.22
C THR A 61 4.20 -1.84 5.80
N ALA A 62 4.73 -2.58 4.84
CA ALA A 62 4.29 -3.94 4.55
C ALA A 62 5.19 -4.91 5.34
N LEU A 63 4.56 -5.74 6.19
CA LEU A 63 5.24 -6.73 7.02
C LEU A 63 4.89 -8.13 6.52
N PHE A 64 5.91 -8.90 6.14
CA PHE A 64 5.82 -10.31 5.77
C PHE A 64 6.48 -11.13 6.87
N ALA A 65 5.67 -11.80 7.69
CA ALA A 65 6.16 -12.60 8.81
C ALA A 65 6.12 -14.09 8.46
N GLY A 66 7.28 -14.72 8.50
CA GLY A 66 7.48 -16.16 8.40
C GLY A 66 7.74 -16.81 9.76
N SER A 67 8.11 -18.09 9.78
CA SER A 67 8.53 -18.79 10.98
C SER A 67 9.98 -18.43 11.29
N GLY A 68 10.19 -17.70 12.39
CA GLY A 68 11.54 -17.29 12.81
C GLY A 68 12.14 -16.10 12.07
N GLU A 69 11.43 -15.54 11.08
CA GLU A 69 11.91 -14.40 10.29
C GLU A 69 10.78 -13.46 9.88
N ARG A 70 11.15 -12.26 9.45
CA ARG A 70 10.22 -11.31 8.83
C ARG A 70 10.95 -10.40 7.85
N ILE A 71 10.22 -9.95 6.84
CA ILE A 71 10.67 -8.89 5.92
C ILE A 71 9.74 -7.69 6.10
N GLU A 72 10.32 -6.51 6.20
CA GLU A 72 9.58 -5.25 6.29
C GLU A 72 9.99 -4.33 5.14
N ILE A 73 9.00 -3.81 4.42
CA ILE A 73 9.18 -2.79 3.39
C ILE A 73 8.49 -1.53 3.90
N SER A 74 9.27 -0.50 4.22
CA SER A 74 8.77 0.74 4.81
C SER A 74 9.04 1.93 3.91
N HIS A 75 8.04 2.80 3.77
CA HIS A 75 8.16 4.13 3.19
C HIS A 75 7.69 5.18 4.20
N LYS A 76 8.53 6.18 4.43
CA LYS A 76 8.27 7.30 5.36
C LYS A 76 8.43 8.61 4.61
N ALA A 77 7.34 9.34 4.44
CA ALA A 77 7.35 10.66 3.80
C ALA A 77 7.45 11.76 4.87
N ALA A 78 8.54 12.53 4.84
CA ALA A 78 8.73 13.67 5.74
C ALA A 78 7.84 14.87 5.33
N ASP A 79 7.63 15.06 4.03
CA ASP A 79 6.77 16.11 3.47
C ASP A 79 6.00 15.62 2.23
N ARG A 80 5.15 16.49 1.68
CA ARG A 80 4.33 16.16 0.51
C ARG A 80 5.02 16.37 -0.84
N SER A 81 6.20 16.96 -0.89
CA SER A 81 6.89 17.25 -2.14
C SER A 81 7.24 15.98 -2.91
N THR A 82 7.46 14.87 -2.19
CA THR A 82 7.70 13.57 -2.83
C THR A 82 6.51 13.12 -3.69
N PHE A 83 5.28 13.36 -3.22
CA PHE A 83 4.07 13.04 -3.98
C PHE A 83 3.86 14.03 -5.13
N ALA A 84 4.14 15.31 -4.92
CA ALA A 84 4.06 16.33 -5.97
C ALA A 84 5.04 16.04 -7.12
N ARG A 85 6.27 15.63 -6.79
CA ARG A 85 7.26 15.19 -7.80
C ARG A 85 6.78 13.98 -8.59
N GLY A 86 6.13 13.02 -7.93
CA GLY A 86 5.51 11.87 -8.58
C GLY A 86 4.41 12.29 -9.56
N ALA A 87 3.55 13.23 -9.17
CA ALA A 87 2.49 13.76 -10.03
C ALA A 87 3.05 14.47 -11.26
N ILE A 88 4.11 15.30 -11.10
CA ILE A 88 4.80 15.95 -12.23
C ILE A 88 5.42 14.92 -13.17
N ARG A 89 6.03 13.86 -12.63
CA ARG A 89 6.57 12.75 -13.44
C ARG A 89 5.48 12.08 -14.26
N ALA A 90 4.34 11.79 -13.65
CA ALA A 90 3.19 11.19 -14.33
C ALA A 90 2.65 12.14 -15.43
N ALA A 91 2.52 13.43 -15.15
CA ALA A 91 2.10 14.41 -16.14
C ALA A 91 3.04 14.45 -17.37
N LYS A 92 4.36 14.46 -17.16
CA LYS A 92 5.34 14.41 -18.25
C LYS A 92 5.22 13.11 -19.06
N PHE A 93 5.01 11.98 -18.40
CA PHE A 93 4.81 10.69 -19.08
C PHE A 93 3.58 10.73 -20.01
N LEU A 94 2.49 11.36 -19.57
CA LEU A 94 1.23 11.40 -20.31
C LEU A 94 1.28 12.25 -21.58
N VAL A 95 2.19 13.24 -21.67
CA VAL A 95 2.29 14.15 -22.83
C VAL A 95 2.51 13.37 -24.14
N GLU A 96 3.23 12.27 -24.09
CA GLU A 96 3.58 11.46 -25.27
C GLU A 96 2.69 10.21 -25.44
N LYS A 97 1.60 10.12 -24.66
CA LYS A 97 0.73 8.94 -24.66
C LYS A 97 -0.58 9.17 -25.41
N ALA A 98 -1.06 8.12 -26.09
CA ALA A 98 -2.41 8.11 -26.63
C ALA A 98 -3.44 8.20 -25.47
N PRO A 99 -4.67 8.69 -25.75
CA PRO A 99 -5.75 8.63 -24.75
C PRO A 99 -5.94 7.22 -24.19
N GLY A 100 -5.94 7.10 -22.85
CA GLY A 100 -6.06 5.79 -22.18
C GLY A 100 -6.01 5.93 -20.67
N PHE A 101 -6.13 4.80 -19.99
CA PHE A 101 -5.94 4.69 -18.54
C PHE A 101 -4.52 4.21 -18.24
N TYR A 102 -3.81 4.95 -17.41
CA TYR A 102 -2.43 4.65 -17.03
C TYR A 102 -2.29 4.64 -15.51
N GLU A 103 -1.55 3.67 -15.00
CA GLU A 103 -1.21 3.57 -13.60
C GLU A 103 0.25 4.01 -13.34
N MET A 104 0.63 4.13 -12.08
CA MET A 104 2.01 4.50 -11.72
C MET A 104 3.01 3.42 -12.13
N THR A 105 2.61 2.18 -12.26
CA THR A 105 3.39 1.07 -12.80
C THR A 105 3.85 1.36 -14.24
N ASP A 106 2.97 1.92 -15.07
CA ASP A 106 3.31 2.33 -16.45
C ASP A 106 4.32 3.47 -16.45
N VAL A 107 4.08 4.49 -15.60
CA VAL A 107 4.96 5.66 -15.44
C VAL A 107 6.37 5.26 -15.00
N LEU A 108 6.48 4.19 -14.19
CA LEU A 108 7.74 3.66 -13.68
C LEU A 108 8.35 2.57 -14.55
N GLY A 109 7.62 2.08 -15.56
CA GLY A 109 8.06 1.01 -16.45
C GLY A 109 8.16 -0.35 -15.75
N LEU A 110 7.37 -0.58 -14.69
CA LEU A 110 7.41 -1.81 -13.90
C LEU A 110 6.73 -2.99 -14.60
N ASP A 111 5.87 -2.75 -15.57
CA ASP A 111 5.19 -3.81 -16.32
C ASP A 111 6.16 -4.67 -17.16
N LYS A 112 7.33 -4.11 -17.48
CA LYS A 112 8.40 -4.81 -18.22
C LYS A 112 9.23 -5.75 -17.36
N ILE A 113 9.09 -5.72 -16.04
CA ILE A 113 9.89 -6.54 -15.11
C ILE A 113 9.27 -7.94 -14.95
N ASN A 114 8.02 -8.12 -15.34
CA ASN A 114 7.28 -9.37 -15.20
C ASN A 114 7.13 -10.16 -16.53
N GLN A 115 7.97 -9.85 -17.54
CA GLN A 115 8.02 -10.60 -18.80
C GLN A 115 9.27 -11.49 -18.86
#